data_2e59cbfb8c54f6066f16f433a74a3c3a
#
_entry.id   2e59cbfb8c54f6066f16f433a74a3c3a
#
_cell.length_a   1.000
_cell.length_b   1.000
_cell.length_c   1.000
_cell.angle_alpha   90.00
_cell.angle_beta   90.00
_cell.angle_gamma   90.00
#
_symmetry.space_group_name_H-M   'P 1'
#
loop_
_entity.id
_entity.type
_entity.pdbx_description
1 polymer ?
#
loop_
_entity_poly.entity_id
_entity_poly.type
_entity_poly.pdbx_seq_one_letter_code
_entity_poly.pdbx_strand_id
1 'polypeptide(L)'
;KKGASEQAEVKARRKALQAAQAAAESARLKVVKEKVEEVIANDSRLAQYKTQIHLDMTAEGLRIQIVDDQNRPMFASGDADVQGYMRDLLQAIGMVLEAVPNRLTIEGHTDAKPFSGGERGYSNWELSADRANASRRELMAGGLSGDKVLRVQGLAASILYEKDDPESPLNR
;
A
#
# COMPACT_ATOMS: atom_id res chain seq x y z
N LYS A 1 -0.67 -1.35 -50.61
CA LYS A 1 -1.68 -0.52 -49.90
C LYS A 1 -2.64 -1.32 -49.00
N LYS A 2 -3.00 -2.58 -49.34
CA LYS A 2 -3.91 -3.42 -48.54
C LYS A 2 -3.33 -3.79 -47.16
N GLY A 3 -2.04 -4.18 -47.09
CA GLY A 3 -1.39 -4.58 -45.84
C GLY A 3 -1.21 -3.47 -44.80
N ALA A 4 -1.04 -2.22 -45.24
CA ALA A 4 -0.93 -1.07 -44.33
C ALA A 4 -2.28 -0.72 -43.66
N SER A 5 -3.37 -0.89 -44.37
CA SER A 5 -4.74 -0.71 -43.86
C SER A 5 -5.08 -1.76 -42.79
N GLU A 6 -4.76 -3.02 -43.07
CA GLU A 6 -5.00 -4.16 -42.19
C GLU A 6 -4.18 -4.05 -40.88
N GLN A 7 -2.92 -3.63 -40.98
CA GLN A 7 -2.09 -3.37 -39.81
C GLN A 7 -2.61 -2.20 -38.95
N ALA A 8 -3.14 -1.16 -39.60
CA ALA A 8 -3.74 -0.03 -38.88
C ALA A 8 -5.00 -0.46 -38.12
N GLU A 9 -5.87 -1.27 -38.72
CA GLU A 9 -7.06 -1.82 -38.07
C GLU A 9 -6.72 -2.72 -36.88
N VAL A 10 -5.75 -3.63 -37.03
CA VAL A 10 -5.27 -4.50 -35.93
C VAL A 10 -4.74 -3.65 -34.78
N LYS A 11 -3.95 -2.63 -35.07
CA LYS A 11 -3.40 -1.71 -34.06
C LYS A 11 -4.51 -0.93 -33.34
N ALA A 12 -5.49 -0.45 -34.06
CA ALA A 12 -6.64 0.28 -33.51
C ALA A 12 -7.47 -0.64 -32.59
N ARG A 13 -7.76 -1.87 -33.04
CA ARG A 13 -8.48 -2.85 -32.25
C ARG A 13 -7.74 -3.24 -30.97
N ARG A 14 -6.42 -3.43 -31.05
CA ARG A 14 -5.57 -3.73 -29.89
C ARG A 14 -5.61 -2.57 -28.87
N LYS A 15 -5.51 -1.31 -29.36
CA LYS A 15 -5.59 -0.12 -28.51
C LYS A 15 -6.95 0.00 -27.83
N ALA A 16 -8.04 -0.25 -28.57
CA ALA A 16 -9.39 -0.24 -28.01
C ALA A 16 -9.59 -1.30 -26.92
N LEU A 17 -9.08 -2.51 -27.15
CA LEU A 17 -9.13 -3.58 -26.16
C LEU A 17 -8.34 -3.25 -24.89
N GLN A 18 -7.13 -2.70 -25.04
CA GLN A 18 -6.32 -2.26 -23.91
C GLN A 18 -7.01 -1.15 -23.11
N ALA A 19 -7.63 -0.18 -23.78
CA ALA A 19 -8.39 0.88 -23.12
C ALA A 19 -9.61 0.34 -22.37
N ALA A 20 -10.33 -0.61 -22.94
CA ALA A 20 -11.47 -1.27 -22.29
C ALA A 20 -11.04 -2.07 -21.05
N GLN A 21 -9.92 -2.80 -21.15
CA GLN A 21 -9.35 -3.53 -20.00
C GLN A 21 -8.92 -2.60 -18.87
N ALA A 22 -8.24 -1.49 -19.21
CA ALA A 22 -7.83 -0.49 -18.22
C ALA A 22 -9.02 0.17 -17.53
N ALA A 23 -10.10 0.47 -18.28
CA ALA A 23 -11.32 1.04 -17.71
C ALA A 23 -12.03 0.05 -16.76
N ALA A 24 -12.09 -1.23 -17.13
CA ALA A 24 -12.68 -2.29 -16.30
C ALA A 24 -11.88 -2.49 -15.01
N GLU A 25 -10.55 -2.48 -15.10
CA GLU A 25 -9.65 -2.56 -13.96
C GLU A 25 -9.83 -1.38 -13.01
N SER A 26 -9.84 -0.15 -13.54
CA SER A 26 -10.08 1.07 -12.76
C SER A 26 -11.43 1.03 -12.03
N ALA A 27 -12.49 0.56 -12.70
CA ALA A 27 -13.82 0.41 -12.09
C ALA A 27 -13.81 -0.60 -10.94
N ARG A 28 -13.10 -1.73 -11.10
CA ARG A 28 -12.94 -2.75 -10.06
C ARG A 28 -12.20 -2.18 -8.85
N LEU A 29 -11.10 -1.47 -9.06
CA LEU A 29 -10.31 -0.89 -7.99
C LEU A 29 -11.06 0.20 -7.22
N LYS A 30 -11.96 0.95 -7.87
CA LYS A 30 -12.86 1.89 -7.19
C LYS A 30 -13.79 1.18 -6.22
N VAL A 31 -14.36 0.03 -6.60
CA VAL A 31 -15.18 -0.79 -5.71
C VAL A 31 -14.38 -1.29 -4.50
N VAL A 32 -13.13 -1.68 -4.71
CA VAL A 32 -12.23 -2.08 -3.61
C VAL A 32 -11.99 -0.91 -2.66
N LYS A 33 -11.68 0.27 -3.20
CA LYS A 33 -11.50 1.49 -2.42
C LYS A 33 -12.71 1.77 -1.55
N GLU A 34 -13.92 1.75 -2.11
CA GLU A 34 -15.17 1.97 -1.39
C GLU A 34 -15.39 0.93 -0.28
N LYS A 35 -15.07 -0.33 -0.53
CA LYS A 35 -15.17 -1.39 0.48
C LYS A 35 -14.20 -1.18 1.65
N VAL A 36 -12.98 -0.79 1.37
CA VAL A 36 -12.00 -0.48 2.43
C VAL A 36 -12.46 0.71 3.24
N GLU A 37 -12.94 1.78 2.60
CA GLU A 37 -13.51 2.95 3.25
C GLU A 37 -14.71 2.58 4.13
N GLU A 38 -15.59 1.72 3.64
CA GLU A 38 -16.79 1.25 4.36
C GLU A 38 -16.40 0.44 5.61
N VAL A 39 -15.46 -0.49 5.50
CA VAL A 39 -14.99 -1.28 6.64
C VAL A 39 -14.40 -0.39 7.74
N ILE A 40 -13.59 0.60 7.36
CA ILE A 40 -13.00 1.56 8.29
C ILE A 40 -14.10 2.41 8.96
N ALA A 41 -15.08 2.88 8.20
CA ALA A 41 -16.13 3.75 8.72
C ALA A 41 -17.11 3.02 9.65
N ASN A 42 -17.38 1.75 9.39
CA ASN A 42 -18.36 0.95 10.11
C ASN A 42 -17.81 0.26 11.37
N ASP A 43 -16.51 0.13 11.51
CA ASP A 43 -15.88 -0.39 12.72
C ASP A 43 -15.48 0.79 13.63
N SER A 44 -16.17 0.94 14.77
CA SER A 44 -15.93 2.02 15.72
C SER A 44 -14.49 2.04 16.27
N ARG A 45 -13.80 0.90 16.26
CA ARG A 45 -12.40 0.80 16.68
C ARG A 45 -11.46 1.40 15.63
N LEU A 46 -11.83 1.33 14.35
CA LEU A 46 -11.01 1.76 13.20
C LEU A 46 -11.36 3.18 12.74
N ALA A 47 -12.60 3.62 12.91
CA ALA A 47 -13.08 4.93 12.42
C ALA A 47 -12.24 6.11 12.94
N GLN A 48 -11.72 6.03 14.16
CA GLN A 48 -10.86 7.05 14.75
C GLN A 48 -9.49 7.18 14.05
N TYR A 49 -9.07 6.19 13.26
CA TYR A 49 -7.78 6.18 12.55
C TYR A 49 -7.92 6.58 11.08
N LYS A 50 -9.09 7.00 10.65
CA LYS A 50 -9.39 7.39 9.26
C LYS A 50 -8.42 8.45 8.73
N THR A 51 -7.95 9.37 9.57
CA THR A 51 -7.01 10.43 9.18
C THR A 51 -5.61 9.92 8.84
N GLN A 52 -5.26 8.71 9.28
CA GLN A 52 -3.97 8.07 9.00
C GLN A 52 -3.97 7.25 7.70
N ILE A 53 -5.16 7.05 7.08
CA ILE A 53 -5.34 6.17 5.94
C ILE A 53 -5.70 7.00 4.71
N HIS A 54 -4.89 6.88 3.66
CA HIS A 54 -5.08 7.56 2.38
C HIS A 54 -5.26 6.53 1.27
N LEU A 55 -6.32 6.68 0.49
CA LEU A 55 -6.69 5.78 -0.59
C LEU A 55 -6.71 6.54 -1.90
N ASP A 56 -5.73 6.28 -2.77
CA ASP A 56 -5.54 6.98 -4.02
C ASP A 56 -5.53 6.04 -5.22
N MET A 57 -6.18 6.44 -6.30
CA MET A 57 -6.01 5.79 -7.60
C MET A 57 -4.77 6.34 -8.27
N THR A 58 -3.83 5.46 -8.60
CA THR A 58 -2.59 5.81 -9.30
C THR A 58 -2.50 5.10 -10.65
N ALA A 59 -1.50 5.45 -11.45
CA ALA A 59 -1.23 4.75 -12.72
C ALA A 59 -0.90 3.27 -12.53
N GLU A 60 -0.41 2.87 -11.36
CA GLU A 60 -0.05 1.49 -11.02
C GLU A 60 -1.21 0.70 -10.39
N GLY A 61 -2.29 1.39 -10.00
CA GLY A 61 -3.46 0.80 -9.37
C GLY A 61 -3.91 1.55 -8.12
N LEU A 62 -4.64 0.88 -7.24
CA LEU A 62 -5.06 1.44 -5.96
C LEU A 62 -3.89 1.44 -4.98
N ARG A 63 -3.57 2.61 -4.45
CA ARG A 63 -2.62 2.78 -3.35
C ARG A 63 -3.37 2.97 -2.04
N ILE A 64 -3.10 2.10 -1.09
CA ILE A 64 -3.55 2.22 0.30
C ILE A 64 -2.33 2.64 1.11
N GLN A 65 -2.31 3.87 1.58
CA GLN A 65 -1.20 4.44 2.32
C GLN A 65 -1.61 4.72 3.75
N ILE A 66 -0.82 4.21 4.69
CA ILE A 66 -1.04 4.40 6.12
C ILE A 66 0.17 5.13 6.67
N VAL A 67 -0.05 6.24 7.36
CA VAL A 67 1.01 7.10 7.90
C VAL A 67 0.90 7.21 9.42
N ASP A 68 2.04 7.41 10.09
CA ASP A 68 2.04 7.71 11.52
C ASP A 68 1.35 9.06 11.78
N ASP A 69 0.63 9.13 12.90
CA ASP A 69 0.26 10.38 13.53
C ASP A 69 1.17 10.62 14.75
N GLN A 70 1.39 11.87 15.12
CA GLN A 70 2.30 12.27 16.22
C GLN A 70 2.01 11.53 17.54
N ASN A 71 0.75 11.20 17.78
CA ASN A 71 0.30 10.52 19.00
C ASN A 71 -0.09 9.04 18.79
N ARG A 72 0.04 8.52 17.58
CA ARG A 72 -0.42 7.17 17.21
C ARG A 72 0.56 6.49 16.26
N PRO A 73 1.71 6.05 16.78
CA PRO A 73 2.67 5.32 15.96
C PRO A 73 2.11 3.95 15.54
N MET A 74 2.36 3.55 14.31
CA MET A 74 1.97 2.23 13.79
C MET A 74 2.80 1.09 14.37
N PHE A 75 4.06 1.39 14.71
CA PHE A 75 5.03 0.44 15.24
C PHE A 75 5.64 0.96 16.53
N ALA A 76 6.21 0.05 17.33
CA ALA A 76 7.05 0.43 18.45
C ALA A 76 8.27 1.25 17.96
N SER A 77 8.75 2.17 18.81
CA SER A 77 9.84 3.06 18.42
C SER A 77 11.11 2.28 18.08
N GLY A 78 11.64 2.52 16.88
CA GLY A 78 12.83 1.85 16.38
C GLY A 78 12.67 0.34 16.13
N ASP A 79 11.44 -0.17 16.10
CA ASP A 79 11.12 -1.58 15.98
C ASP A 79 10.09 -1.83 14.87
N ALA A 80 9.91 -3.10 14.54
CA ALA A 80 8.89 -3.58 13.61
C ALA A 80 7.67 -4.21 14.33
N ASP A 81 7.57 -4.09 15.65
CA ASP A 81 6.42 -4.55 16.42
C ASP A 81 5.20 -3.69 16.12
N VAL A 82 4.17 -4.31 15.55
CA VAL A 82 2.93 -3.65 15.13
C VAL A 82 2.08 -3.31 16.36
N GLN A 83 1.65 -2.06 16.48
CA GLN A 83 0.73 -1.63 17.54
C GLN A 83 -0.64 -2.30 17.40
N GLY A 84 -1.34 -2.50 18.52
CA GLY A 84 -2.59 -3.26 18.56
C GLY A 84 -3.65 -2.74 17.58
N TYR A 85 -3.87 -1.42 17.54
CA TYR A 85 -4.85 -0.83 16.61
C TYR A 85 -4.47 -1.02 15.14
N MET A 86 -3.18 -0.95 14.83
CA MET A 86 -2.66 -1.14 13.48
C MET A 86 -2.81 -2.60 13.04
N ARG A 87 -2.64 -3.53 13.97
CA ARG A 87 -2.91 -4.96 13.75
C ARG A 87 -4.36 -5.18 13.34
N ASP A 88 -5.30 -4.65 14.11
CA ASP A 88 -6.74 -4.77 13.81
C ASP A 88 -7.07 -4.17 12.43
N LEU A 89 -6.50 -3.01 12.12
CA LEU A 89 -6.67 -2.35 10.83
C LEU A 89 -6.12 -3.20 9.67
N LEU A 90 -4.89 -3.68 9.77
CA LEU A 90 -4.28 -4.51 8.73
C LEU A 90 -5.03 -5.82 8.50
N GLN A 91 -5.51 -6.46 9.57
CA GLN A 91 -6.32 -7.67 9.46
C GLN A 91 -7.66 -7.40 8.77
N ALA A 92 -8.32 -6.29 9.08
CA ALA A 92 -9.55 -5.88 8.41
C ALA A 92 -9.32 -5.60 6.91
N ILE A 93 -8.24 -4.91 6.56
CA ILE A 93 -7.84 -4.66 5.17
C ILE A 93 -7.52 -5.98 4.45
N GLY A 94 -6.78 -6.89 5.09
CA GLY A 94 -6.45 -8.21 4.55
C GLY A 94 -7.67 -9.01 4.14
N MET A 95 -8.71 -8.98 4.96
CA MET A 95 -10.00 -9.63 4.68
C MET A 95 -10.67 -9.05 3.41
N VAL A 96 -10.67 -7.73 3.25
CA VAL A 96 -11.24 -7.08 2.06
C VAL A 96 -10.43 -7.42 0.81
N LEU A 97 -9.10 -7.37 0.91
CA LEU A 97 -8.22 -7.59 -0.23
C LEU A 97 -8.18 -9.06 -0.70
N GLU A 98 -8.51 -10.01 0.15
CA GLU A 98 -8.63 -11.42 -0.26
C GLU A 98 -9.70 -11.62 -1.33
N ALA A 99 -10.79 -10.86 -1.28
CA ALA A 99 -11.89 -10.95 -2.24
C ALA A 99 -11.56 -10.37 -3.63
N VAL A 100 -10.43 -9.69 -3.79
CA VAL A 100 -10.02 -9.07 -5.07
C VAL A 100 -9.02 -9.97 -5.81
N PRO A 101 -9.07 -10.05 -7.15
CA PRO A 101 -8.14 -10.88 -7.92
C PRO A 101 -6.71 -10.29 -8.01
N ASN A 102 -6.53 -9.01 -7.65
CA ASN A 102 -5.27 -8.30 -7.77
C ASN A 102 -4.21 -8.82 -6.79
N ARG A 103 -2.97 -8.73 -7.20
CA ARG A 103 -1.80 -8.99 -6.35
C ARG A 103 -1.31 -7.69 -5.71
N LEU A 104 -0.62 -7.82 -4.60
CA LEU A 104 -0.20 -6.71 -3.75
C LEU A 104 1.31 -6.55 -3.75
N THR A 105 1.75 -5.31 -3.79
CA THR A 105 3.09 -4.91 -3.35
C THR A 105 2.95 -4.21 -2.00
N ILE A 106 3.76 -4.60 -1.03
CA ILE A 106 3.78 -4.03 0.32
C ILE A 106 5.09 -3.29 0.50
N GLU A 107 5.00 -2.00 0.82
CA GLU A 107 6.14 -1.11 0.95
C GLU A 107 6.21 -0.55 2.36
N GLY A 108 7.42 -0.57 2.94
CA GLY A 108 7.73 0.09 4.19
C GLY A 108 8.54 1.35 3.96
N HIS A 109 8.29 2.37 4.76
CA HIS A 109 8.96 3.65 4.71
C HIS A 109 9.41 4.07 6.10
N THR A 110 10.40 4.97 6.18
CA THR A 110 10.82 5.66 7.40
C THR A 110 10.89 7.15 7.15
N ASP A 111 10.91 7.94 8.23
CA ASP A 111 11.39 9.32 8.14
C ASP A 111 12.91 9.34 7.87
N ALA A 112 13.44 10.54 7.63
CA ALA A 112 14.85 10.73 7.31
C ALA A 112 15.77 10.79 8.54
N LYS A 113 15.25 10.61 9.77
CA LYS A 113 16.09 10.51 10.97
C LYS A 113 16.99 9.29 10.87
N PRO A 114 18.31 9.46 11.02
CA PRO A 114 19.23 8.33 11.01
C PRO A 114 18.88 7.34 12.11
N PHE A 115 18.89 6.04 11.77
CA PHE A 115 18.83 4.99 12.78
C PHE A 115 20.12 4.94 13.57
N SER A 116 20.06 4.65 14.86
CA SER A 116 21.19 4.73 15.80
C SER A 116 22.38 3.83 15.47
N GLY A 117 22.18 2.80 14.65
CA GLY A 117 23.23 1.85 14.21
C GLY A 117 24.13 2.35 13.08
N GLY A 118 23.83 3.52 12.47
CA GLY A 118 24.55 4.05 11.30
C GLY A 118 24.36 3.23 10.02
N GLU A 119 25.00 3.66 8.92
CA GLU A 119 24.79 3.04 7.59
C GLU A 119 25.40 1.64 7.43
N ARG A 120 26.33 1.23 8.30
CA ARG A 120 27.01 -0.06 8.21
C ARG A 120 26.37 -1.18 9.01
N GLY A 121 25.38 -0.86 9.83
CA GLY A 121 24.63 -1.80 10.65
C GLY A 121 23.16 -1.85 10.25
N TYR A 122 22.32 -2.16 11.23
CA TYR A 122 20.88 -2.07 11.08
C TYR A 122 20.47 -0.59 10.88
N SER A 123 19.85 -0.30 9.78
CA SER A 123 19.52 1.06 9.32
C SER A 123 18.03 1.22 9.00
N ASN A 124 17.64 2.38 8.52
CA ASN A 124 16.29 2.60 8.03
C ASN A 124 15.91 1.67 6.85
N TRP A 125 16.88 1.15 6.12
CA TRP A 125 16.63 0.16 5.05
C TRP A 125 16.11 -1.15 5.63
N GLU A 126 16.79 -1.71 6.62
CA GLU A 126 16.36 -2.93 7.28
C GLU A 126 15.05 -2.72 8.06
N LEU A 127 14.96 -1.61 8.80
CA LEU A 127 13.76 -1.27 9.58
C LEU A 127 12.51 -1.18 8.69
N SER A 128 12.60 -0.50 7.55
CA SER A 128 11.47 -0.36 6.63
C SER A 128 11.08 -1.70 6.01
N ALA A 129 12.03 -2.55 5.68
CA ALA A 129 11.78 -3.90 5.16
C ALA A 129 11.12 -4.79 6.23
N ASP A 130 11.59 -4.75 7.47
CA ASP A 130 11.03 -5.51 8.58
C ASP A 130 9.60 -5.08 8.90
N ARG A 131 9.31 -3.78 8.87
CA ARG A 131 7.97 -3.22 9.03
C ARG A 131 7.02 -3.64 7.91
N ALA A 132 7.49 -3.63 6.67
CA ALA A 132 6.71 -4.14 5.53
C ALA A 132 6.38 -5.64 5.70
N ASN A 133 7.33 -6.45 6.16
CA ASN A 133 7.10 -7.86 6.44
C ASN A 133 6.17 -8.08 7.65
N ALA A 134 6.28 -7.28 8.69
CA ALA A 134 5.36 -7.33 9.83
C ALA A 134 3.92 -7.00 9.38
N SER A 135 3.73 -5.97 8.55
CA SER A 135 2.44 -5.63 7.95
C SER A 135 1.89 -6.76 7.07
N ARG A 136 2.74 -7.42 6.27
CA ARG A 136 2.35 -8.59 5.48
C ARG A 136 1.80 -9.70 6.37
N ARG A 137 2.45 -10.00 7.48
CA ARG A 137 1.99 -11.05 8.42
C ARG A 137 0.62 -10.73 9.00
N GLU A 138 0.35 -9.46 9.33
CA GLU A 138 -0.96 -9.05 9.84
C GLU A 138 -2.05 -9.09 8.77
N LEU A 139 -1.76 -8.68 7.54
CA LEU A 139 -2.69 -8.85 6.41
C LEU A 139 -3.07 -10.32 6.21
N MET A 140 -2.09 -11.23 6.30
CA MET A 140 -2.32 -12.67 6.19
C MET A 140 -3.09 -13.23 7.39
N ALA A 141 -2.84 -12.74 8.59
CA ALA A 141 -3.62 -13.11 9.78
C ALA A 141 -5.10 -12.68 9.65
N GLY A 142 -5.38 -11.62 8.88
CA GLY A 142 -6.72 -11.20 8.50
C GLY A 142 -7.39 -12.01 7.39
N GLY A 143 -6.67 -12.96 6.79
CA GLY A 143 -7.18 -13.86 5.76
C GLY A 143 -6.61 -13.66 4.35
N LEU A 144 -5.68 -12.73 4.15
CA LEU A 144 -5.01 -12.57 2.86
C LEU A 144 -4.15 -13.79 2.54
N SER A 145 -4.38 -14.41 1.38
CA SER A 145 -3.58 -15.52 0.90
C SER A 145 -2.17 -15.09 0.48
N GLY A 146 -1.16 -15.91 0.78
CA GLY A 146 0.24 -15.58 0.52
C GLY A 146 0.58 -15.44 -0.98
N ASP A 147 -0.13 -16.13 -1.86
CA ASP A 147 0.02 -16.05 -3.32
C ASP A 147 -0.44 -14.71 -3.90
N LYS A 148 -1.20 -13.93 -3.14
CA LYS A 148 -1.57 -12.56 -3.49
C LYS A 148 -0.47 -11.54 -3.25
N VAL A 149 0.53 -11.87 -2.44
CA VAL A 149 1.67 -10.99 -2.23
C VAL A 149 2.67 -11.16 -3.36
N LEU A 150 2.81 -10.13 -4.18
CA LEU A 150 3.77 -10.09 -5.30
C LEU A 150 5.16 -9.70 -4.82
N ARG A 151 5.24 -8.70 -3.93
CA ARG A 151 6.50 -8.12 -3.49
C ARG A 151 6.36 -7.50 -2.10
N VAL A 152 7.43 -7.58 -1.33
CA VAL A 152 7.62 -6.86 -0.07
C VAL A 152 8.95 -6.12 -0.16
N GLN A 153 8.96 -4.81 0.12
CA GLN A 153 10.17 -4.01 0.00
C GLN A 153 10.23 -2.91 1.06
N GLY A 154 11.45 -2.61 1.51
CA GLY A 154 11.74 -1.46 2.36
C GLY A 154 12.39 -0.36 1.53
N LEU A 155 11.90 0.86 1.64
CA LEU A 155 12.34 2.01 0.87
C LEU A 155 13.03 3.08 1.73
N ALA A 156 13.19 2.83 3.02
CA ALA A 156 13.74 3.81 3.97
C ALA A 156 13.09 5.19 3.77
N ALA A 157 13.87 6.26 3.72
CA ALA A 157 13.40 7.63 3.46
C ALA A 157 13.55 8.05 1.99
N SER A 158 13.66 7.10 1.05
CA SER A 158 13.89 7.41 -0.38
C SER A 158 12.69 8.05 -1.08
N ILE A 159 11.47 7.82 -0.56
CA ILE A 159 10.23 8.42 -1.06
C ILE A 159 9.46 8.98 0.12
N LEU A 160 9.54 10.29 0.32
CA LEU A 160 8.89 10.97 1.44
C LEU A 160 7.44 11.33 1.09
N TYR A 161 6.52 11.13 2.05
CA TYR A 161 5.15 11.63 1.99
C TYR A 161 5.13 13.15 2.21
N GLU A 162 5.74 13.61 3.31
CA GLU A 162 5.93 15.02 3.63
C GLU A 162 7.36 15.44 3.24
N LYS A 163 7.48 16.07 2.06
CA LYS A 163 8.79 16.43 1.48
C LYS A 163 9.42 17.65 2.13
N ASP A 164 8.58 18.53 2.66
CA ASP A 164 9.04 19.80 3.27
C ASP A 164 9.58 19.58 4.69
N ASP A 165 9.18 18.48 5.34
CA ASP A 165 9.73 18.03 6.62
C ASP A 165 10.16 16.56 6.53
N PRO A 166 11.40 16.27 6.08
CA PRO A 166 11.90 14.92 5.92
C PRO A 166 11.91 14.07 7.20
N GLU A 167 11.97 14.69 8.35
CA GLU A 167 11.97 14.01 9.66
C GLU A 167 10.56 13.87 10.28
N SER A 168 9.54 14.33 9.59
CA SER A 168 8.14 14.23 10.02
C SER A 168 7.72 12.77 10.26
N PRO A 169 6.99 12.51 11.36
CA PRO A 169 6.35 11.20 11.57
C PRO A 169 5.44 10.76 10.42
N LEU A 170 4.89 11.69 9.64
CA LEU A 170 4.06 11.40 8.46
C LEU A 170 4.82 10.63 7.37
N ASN A 171 6.14 10.58 7.43
CA ASN A 171 6.98 9.81 6.49
C ASN A 171 7.15 8.34 6.89
N ARG A 172 6.55 7.94 7.99
CA ARG A 172 6.58 6.57 8.51
C ARG A 172 5.31 5.82 8.20
#